data_16dc60c59dded09d7ff21ef016e1bb58
#
_entry.id   16dc60c59dded09d7ff21ef016e1bb58
#
_cell.length_a   1.000
_cell.length_b   1.000
_cell.length_c   1.000
_cell.angle_alpha   90.00
_cell.angle_beta   90.00
_cell.angle_gamma   90.00
#
_symmetry.space_group_name_H-M   'P 1'
#
loop_
_entity.id
_entity.type
_entity.pdbx_description
1 polymer ?
#
loop_
_entity_poly.entity_id
_entity_poly.type
_entity_poly.pdbx_seq_one_letter_code
_entity_poly.pdbx_strand_id
1 'polypeptide(L)'
;MKKRFNVIAAAVLALGMVVGMCGCEGQLPQPKTTQRQDAPNLTAKQEKTIRTNILKTLDQCNNDRNIDALGSILEGPELEIRTSELHVAQVTGNLDRKTTIPTDLAQAVISTDSGWPRSVFSITSTTDDQQSKRLLVFRQDSARQNYKLWGVARLFSGVKMPSFEISKTGSEQGTEKDTGLVMTPKDAVAAYADVLQNGASSQYAQKFADDDLRTKLADLTEQVQKAMELNEGSQQQ
;
A
#
# COMPACT_ATOMS: atom_id res chain seq x y z
N MET A 1 40.02 72.11 11.56
CA MET A 1 40.65 70.86 12.09
C MET A 1 39.69 69.85 12.62
N LYS A 2 38.35 70.04 12.66
CA LYS A 2 37.36 69.04 13.16
C LYS A 2 36.89 68.01 12.16
N LYS A 3 37.04 68.16 10.84
CA LYS A 3 36.56 67.23 9.80
C LYS A 3 37.51 66.09 9.48
N ARG A 4 38.79 66.19 9.85
CA ARG A 4 39.76 65.11 9.55
C ARG A 4 39.78 63.95 10.60
N PHE A 5 39.35 64.28 11.83
CA PHE A 5 39.30 63.29 12.91
C PHE A 5 38.15 62.25 12.74
N ASN A 6 37.02 62.68 12.15
CA ASN A 6 35.88 61.85 11.96
C ASN A 6 36.07 60.75 10.83
N VAL A 7 36.96 61.05 9.88
CA VAL A 7 37.21 60.06 8.77
C VAL A 7 38.14 58.97 9.23
N ILE A 8 39.07 59.26 10.13
CA ILE A 8 39.99 58.23 10.66
C ILE A 8 39.27 57.28 11.64
N ALA A 9 38.35 57.80 12.44
CA ALA A 9 37.55 56.98 13.36
C ALA A 9 36.56 55.99 12.58
N ALA A 10 36.02 56.43 11.46
CA ALA A 10 35.16 55.60 10.62
C ALA A 10 35.95 54.49 9.88
N ALA A 11 37.18 54.73 9.48
CA ALA A 11 38.04 53.77 8.82
C ALA A 11 38.50 52.65 9.77
N VAL A 12 38.76 52.95 11.03
CA VAL A 12 39.15 51.91 12.04
C VAL A 12 38.00 51.05 12.43
N LEU A 13 36.77 51.56 12.48
CA LEU A 13 35.57 50.76 12.72
C LEU A 13 35.23 49.82 11.55
N ALA A 14 35.49 50.23 10.31
CA ALA A 14 35.26 49.40 9.13
C ALA A 14 36.27 48.23 9.01
N LEU A 15 37.53 48.43 9.45
CA LEU A 15 38.52 47.34 9.48
C LEU A 15 38.27 46.32 10.60
N GLY A 16 37.69 46.76 11.72
CA GLY A 16 37.38 45.86 12.85
C GLY A 16 36.27 44.86 12.58
N MET A 17 35.33 45.11 11.64
CA MET A 17 34.24 44.22 11.31
C MET A 17 34.60 43.12 10.30
N VAL A 18 35.70 43.28 9.55
CA VAL A 18 36.12 42.30 8.55
C VAL A 18 36.92 41.13 9.18
N VAL A 19 37.50 41.32 10.35
CA VAL A 19 38.30 40.28 11.03
C VAL A 19 37.42 39.36 11.90
N GLY A 20 36.18 39.73 12.18
CA GLY A 20 35.26 38.91 12.99
C GLY A 20 34.47 37.87 12.24
N MET A 21 34.58 37.76 10.92
CA MET A 21 33.86 36.77 10.10
C MET A 21 34.68 35.55 9.65
N CYS A 22 35.90 35.37 10.12
CA CYS A 22 36.58 34.09 10.08
C CYS A 22 36.08 33.22 11.22
N GLY A 23 34.75 33.06 11.32
CA GLY A 23 34.12 32.04 12.13
C GLY A 23 34.44 30.67 11.52
N CYS A 24 35.01 29.81 12.32
CA CYS A 24 35.29 28.41 12.05
C CYS A 24 34.25 27.80 11.10
N GLU A 25 34.58 27.65 9.83
CA GLU A 25 34.01 26.59 9.04
C GLU A 25 34.55 25.27 9.61
N GLY A 26 34.07 24.93 10.81
CA GLY A 26 34.09 23.55 11.26
C GLY A 26 33.32 22.78 10.21
N GLN A 27 33.98 21.87 9.51
CA GLN A 27 33.31 20.93 8.61
C GLN A 27 32.11 20.40 9.38
N LEU A 28 30.91 20.77 8.90
CA LEU A 28 29.68 20.13 9.39
C LEU A 28 29.92 18.63 9.32
N PRO A 29 29.66 17.88 10.39
CA PRO A 29 29.80 16.44 10.37
C PRO A 29 28.97 15.93 9.18
N GLN A 30 29.64 15.53 8.13
CA GLN A 30 28.98 14.85 7.02
C GLN A 30 28.40 13.58 7.62
N PRO A 31 27.06 13.38 7.58
CA PRO A 31 26.53 12.10 8.00
C PRO A 31 27.24 11.06 7.16
N LYS A 32 27.94 10.14 7.84
CA LYS A 32 28.48 8.96 7.17
C LYS A 32 27.25 8.20 6.69
N THR A 33 26.79 8.49 5.48
CA THR A 33 25.83 7.69 4.75
C THR A 33 26.52 6.36 4.40
N THR A 34 26.64 5.50 5.39
CA THR A 34 26.62 4.08 5.10
C THR A 34 25.19 3.82 4.64
N GLN A 35 24.85 4.20 3.42
CA GLN A 35 23.67 3.69 2.76
C GLN A 35 23.89 2.18 2.69
N ARG A 36 23.33 1.45 3.63
CA ARG A 36 22.98 0.06 3.38
C ARG A 36 21.95 0.16 2.26
N GLN A 37 22.36 -0.15 1.04
CA GLN A 37 21.50 -0.19 -0.13
C GLN A 37 20.32 -1.17 0.06
N ASP A 38 20.38 -2.01 1.08
CA ASP A 38 19.45 -3.09 1.37
C ASP A 38 18.67 -2.87 2.70
N ALA A 39 18.59 -1.65 3.21
CA ALA A 39 17.86 -1.40 4.44
C ALA A 39 16.35 -1.24 4.14
N PRO A 40 15.46 -1.82 4.98
CA PRO A 40 14.02 -1.63 4.82
C PRO A 40 13.64 -0.15 4.84
N ASN A 41 12.70 0.23 3.99
CA ASN A 41 12.21 1.61 3.87
C ASN A 41 11.55 2.15 5.15
N LEU A 42 11.05 1.24 5.97
CA LEU A 42 10.44 1.52 7.27
C LEU A 42 10.96 0.53 8.31
N THR A 43 11.01 0.97 9.55
CA THR A 43 11.11 0.05 10.67
C THR A 43 9.74 -0.59 10.95
N ALA A 44 9.71 -1.76 11.58
CA ALA A 44 8.46 -2.41 12.00
C ALA A 44 7.59 -1.51 12.90
N LYS A 45 8.22 -0.64 13.72
CA LYS A 45 7.51 0.33 14.57
C LYS A 45 6.83 1.42 13.73
N GLN A 46 7.52 1.93 12.70
CA GLN A 46 6.95 2.94 11.80
C GLN A 46 5.79 2.35 10.99
N GLU A 47 5.95 1.14 10.43
CA GLU A 47 4.89 0.43 9.75
C GLU A 47 3.66 0.30 10.66
N LYS A 48 3.83 -0.23 11.87
CA LYS A 48 2.74 -0.39 12.83
C LYS A 48 2.02 0.93 13.11
N THR A 49 2.77 2.01 13.29
CA THR A 49 2.18 3.34 13.57
C THR A 49 1.37 3.84 12.37
N ILE A 50 1.93 3.76 11.16
CA ILE A 50 1.28 4.20 9.91
C ILE A 50 0.00 3.41 9.71
N ARG A 51 0.09 2.08 9.72
CA ARG A 51 -1.06 1.18 9.55
C ARG A 51 -2.15 1.42 10.57
N THR A 52 -1.78 1.48 11.86
CA THR A 52 -2.76 1.70 12.93
C THR A 52 -3.50 3.03 12.78
N ASN A 53 -2.79 4.10 12.41
CA ASN A 53 -3.41 5.41 12.20
C ASN A 53 -4.36 5.40 11.00
N ILE A 54 -3.95 4.80 9.88
CA ILE A 54 -4.79 4.68 8.68
C ILE A 54 -6.06 3.87 9.00
N LEU A 55 -5.90 2.67 9.59
CA LEU A 55 -7.04 1.80 9.88
C LEU A 55 -7.98 2.41 10.92
N LYS A 56 -7.47 3.11 11.93
CA LYS A 56 -8.29 3.84 12.90
C LYS A 56 -9.12 4.95 12.24
N THR A 57 -8.49 5.73 11.36
CA THR A 57 -9.21 6.78 10.63
C THR A 57 -10.23 6.19 9.67
N LEU A 58 -9.90 5.08 9.00
CA LEU A 58 -10.83 4.36 8.13
C LEU A 58 -12.05 3.85 8.92
N ASP A 59 -11.83 3.29 10.11
CA ASP A 59 -12.91 2.83 10.98
C ASP A 59 -13.84 3.99 11.41
N GLN A 60 -13.28 5.16 11.72
CA GLN A 60 -14.06 6.37 11.95
C GLN A 60 -14.88 6.78 10.72
N CYS A 61 -14.26 6.81 9.52
CA CYS A 61 -14.97 7.09 8.28
C CYS A 61 -16.12 6.10 8.03
N ASN A 62 -15.91 4.82 8.31
CA ASN A 62 -16.92 3.79 8.18
C ASN A 62 -18.10 4.01 9.15
N ASN A 63 -17.82 4.30 10.39
CA ASN A 63 -18.84 4.53 11.43
C ASN A 63 -19.66 5.80 11.13
N ASP A 64 -19.00 6.88 10.72
CA ASP A 64 -19.61 8.17 10.42
C ASP A 64 -20.16 8.24 8.99
N ARG A 65 -19.89 7.23 8.16
CA ARG A 65 -20.14 7.21 6.70
C ARG A 65 -19.57 8.45 5.99
N ASN A 66 -18.39 8.88 6.44
CA ASN A 66 -17.73 10.08 5.96
C ASN A 66 -16.84 9.77 4.75
N ILE A 67 -17.34 10.04 3.56
CA ILE A 67 -16.65 9.82 2.28
C ILE A 67 -15.56 10.88 2.06
N ASP A 68 -15.79 12.12 2.45
CA ASP A 68 -14.90 13.25 2.16
C ASP A 68 -13.50 13.10 2.79
N ALA A 69 -13.44 12.41 3.95
CA ALA A 69 -12.19 12.16 4.65
C ALA A 69 -11.35 11.02 4.06
N LEU A 70 -11.94 10.14 3.24
CA LEU A 70 -11.28 8.95 2.71
C LEU A 70 -10.01 9.27 1.93
N GLY A 71 -10.02 10.31 1.09
CA GLY A 71 -8.87 10.70 0.26
C GLY A 71 -7.62 11.08 1.03
N SER A 72 -7.73 11.33 2.34
CA SER A 72 -6.59 11.59 3.22
C SER A 72 -5.79 10.32 3.56
N ILE A 73 -6.42 9.16 3.55
CA ILE A 73 -5.88 7.87 4.01
C ILE A 73 -5.95 6.76 2.97
N LEU A 74 -6.78 6.91 1.94
CA LEU A 74 -6.95 5.94 0.85
C LEU A 74 -6.52 6.55 -0.48
N GLU A 75 -6.14 5.67 -1.41
CA GLU A 75 -5.90 6.01 -2.81
C GLU A 75 -6.17 4.80 -3.72
N GLY A 76 -6.16 5.03 -5.03
CA GLY A 76 -6.32 3.97 -6.03
C GLY A 76 -7.59 3.15 -5.83
N PRO A 77 -7.53 1.83 -6.09
CA PRO A 77 -8.71 0.96 -6.04
C PRO A 77 -9.44 0.97 -4.71
N GLU A 78 -8.73 1.05 -3.58
CA GLU A 78 -9.39 1.03 -2.27
C GLU A 78 -10.21 2.31 -2.03
N LEU A 79 -9.75 3.46 -2.52
CA LEU A 79 -10.52 4.69 -2.44
C LEU A 79 -11.84 4.58 -3.22
N GLU A 80 -11.80 4.04 -4.43
CA GLU A 80 -12.99 3.88 -5.27
C GLU A 80 -13.99 2.88 -4.66
N ILE A 81 -13.50 1.72 -4.23
CA ILE A 81 -14.31 0.67 -3.61
C ILE A 81 -14.97 1.20 -2.34
N ARG A 82 -14.18 1.80 -1.42
CA ARG A 82 -14.69 2.28 -0.14
C ARG A 82 -15.67 3.44 -0.31
N THR A 83 -15.43 4.32 -1.26
CA THR A 83 -16.37 5.38 -1.62
C THR A 83 -17.72 4.80 -2.04
N SER A 84 -17.71 3.80 -2.92
CA SER A 84 -18.94 3.11 -3.35
C SER A 84 -19.64 2.40 -2.20
N GLU A 85 -18.91 1.67 -1.35
CA GLU A 85 -19.47 0.97 -0.19
C GLU A 85 -20.13 1.95 0.80
N LEU A 86 -19.50 3.10 1.08
CA LEU A 86 -20.07 4.11 1.97
C LEU A 86 -21.28 4.83 1.34
N HIS A 87 -21.31 5.07 0.03
CA HIS A 87 -22.50 5.57 -0.65
C HIS A 87 -23.69 4.62 -0.50
N VAL A 88 -23.46 3.31 -0.71
CA VAL A 88 -24.49 2.30 -0.48
C VAL A 88 -24.95 2.30 0.97
N ALA A 89 -23.98 2.38 1.92
CA ALA A 89 -24.31 2.42 3.34
C ALA A 89 -25.09 3.67 3.77
N GLN A 90 -24.84 4.83 3.14
CA GLN A 90 -25.62 6.05 3.38
C GLN A 90 -27.10 5.86 2.97
N VAL A 91 -27.35 5.17 1.85
CA VAL A 91 -28.70 4.94 1.34
C VAL A 91 -29.42 3.81 2.09
N THR A 92 -28.73 2.71 2.35
CA THR A 92 -29.33 1.49 2.94
C THR A 92 -29.36 1.51 4.48
N GLY A 93 -28.59 2.40 5.10
CA GLY A 93 -28.38 2.43 6.55
C GLY A 93 -27.41 1.33 7.04
N ASN A 94 -26.92 0.46 6.16
CA ASN A 94 -26.12 -0.71 6.53
C ASN A 94 -24.80 -0.77 5.77
N LEU A 95 -23.70 -0.92 6.52
CA LEU A 95 -22.37 -1.21 5.96
C LEU A 95 -22.08 -2.70 6.15
N ASP A 96 -21.65 -3.37 5.08
CA ASP A 96 -21.29 -4.79 5.17
C ASP A 96 -20.17 -5.00 6.19
N ARG A 97 -20.39 -5.87 7.16
CA ARG A 97 -19.40 -6.24 8.21
C ARG A 97 -18.07 -6.73 7.60
N LYS A 98 -18.10 -7.25 6.39
CA LYS A 98 -16.90 -7.68 5.66
C LYS A 98 -15.98 -6.52 5.27
N THR A 99 -16.43 -5.27 5.36
CA THR A 99 -15.58 -4.08 5.14
C THR A 99 -14.61 -3.81 6.29
N THR A 100 -14.86 -4.38 7.48
CA THR A 100 -13.95 -4.27 8.63
C THR A 100 -12.63 -4.96 8.35
N ILE A 101 -11.53 -4.28 8.65
CA ILE A 101 -10.17 -4.79 8.47
C ILE A 101 -9.58 -5.13 9.84
N PRO A 102 -9.14 -6.38 10.06
CA PRO A 102 -8.43 -6.75 11.28
C PRO A 102 -7.14 -5.94 11.46
N THR A 103 -6.84 -5.52 12.68
CA THR A 103 -5.66 -4.71 12.99
C THR A 103 -4.43 -5.55 13.33
N ASP A 104 -4.61 -6.79 13.77
CA ASP A 104 -3.52 -7.68 14.12
C ASP A 104 -2.90 -8.30 12.87
N LEU A 105 -1.57 -8.36 12.87
CA LEU A 105 -0.82 -8.89 11.73
C LEU A 105 -0.26 -10.27 12.00
N ALA A 106 -0.34 -11.10 10.95
CA ALA A 106 0.50 -12.29 10.84
C ALA A 106 1.90 -11.91 10.33
N GLN A 107 1.98 -10.96 9.37
CA GLN A 107 3.26 -10.54 8.78
C GLN A 107 3.16 -9.15 8.16
N ALA A 108 4.26 -8.38 8.23
CA ALA A 108 4.50 -7.18 7.43
C ALA A 108 5.70 -7.41 6.52
N VAL A 109 5.55 -7.11 5.24
CA VAL A 109 6.59 -7.18 4.21
C VAL A 109 6.96 -5.75 3.83
N ILE A 110 8.16 -5.34 4.18
CA ILE A 110 8.65 -3.97 3.98
C ILE A 110 9.70 -4.00 2.88
N SER A 111 9.53 -3.17 1.86
CA SER A 111 10.48 -3.11 0.75
C SER A 111 11.81 -2.44 1.13
N THR A 112 12.88 -2.83 0.43
CA THR A 112 14.22 -2.28 0.59
C THR A 112 14.59 -1.27 -0.50
N ASP A 113 13.69 -1.02 -1.46
CA ASP A 113 13.96 -0.17 -2.62
C ASP A 113 14.23 1.28 -2.23
N SER A 114 15.19 1.88 -2.90
CA SER A 114 15.52 3.29 -2.73
C SER A 114 14.63 4.24 -3.54
N GLY A 115 13.84 3.70 -4.46
CA GLY A 115 13.00 4.45 -5.41
C GLY A 115 11.62 4.85 -4.87
N TRP A 116 10.81 5.38 -5.75
CA TRP A 116 9.42 5.73 -5.57
C TRP A 116 8.59 5.17 -6.72
N PRO A 117 7.33 4.76 -6.50
CA PRO A 117 6.64 4.69 -5.21
C PRO A 117 7.20 3.60 -4.28
N ARG A 118 7.01 3.76 -2.97
CA ARG A 118 7.32 2.74 -1.96
C ARG A 118 6.08 2.00 -1.55
N SER A 119 6.18 0.69 -1.39
CA SER A 119 5.06 -0.16 -1.00
C SER A 119 5.38 -0.97 0.25
N VAL A 120 4.35 -1.23 1.04
CA VAL A 120 4.39 -2.14 2.18
C VAL A 120 3.18 -3.06 2.08
N PHE A 121 3.40 -4.36 2.22
CA PHE A 121 2.35 -5.36 2.30
C PHE A 121 2.17 -5.79 3.76
N SER A 122 0.94 -5.78 4.23
CA SER A 122 0.61 -6.24 5.58
C SER A 122 -0.45 -7.32 5.51
N ILE A 123 -0.14 -8.50 6.06
CA ILE A 123 -1.05 -9.65 6.08
C ILE A 123 -1.64 -9.73 7.48
N THR A 124 -2.96 -9.60 7.59
CA THR A 124 -3.65 -9.65 8.88
C THR A 124 -3.69 -11.06 9.44
N SER A 125 -3.82 -11.18 10.74
CA SER A 125 -4.17 -12.43 11.40
C SER A 125 -5.63 -12.80 11.13
N THR A 126 -5.97 -14.08 11.27
CA THR A 126 -7.37 -14.51 11.36
C THR A 126 -7.95 -13.99 12.68
N THR A 127 -9.15 -13.44 12.65
CA THR A 127 -9.85 -12.96 13.83
C THR A 127 -10.64 -14.07 14.53
N ASP A 128 -11.07 -13.84 15.78
CA ASP A 128 -11.86 -14.80 16.57
C ASP A 128 -13.20 -15.15 15.92
N ASP A 129 -13.77 -14.22 15.14
CA ASP A 129 -14.97 -14.44 14.32
C ASP A 129 -14.67 -15.16 13.01
N GLN A 130 -13.48 -15.73 12.86
CA GLN A 130 -12.98 -16.47 11.70
C GLN A 130 -13.04 -15.70 10.37
N GLN A 131 -12.99 -14.39 10.42
CA GLN A 131 -12.85 -13.62 9.20
C GLN A 131 -11.55 -13.97 8.48
N SER A 132 -11.64 -14.12 7.18
CA SER A 132 -10.46 -14.43 6.36
C SER A 132 -9.41 -13.33 6.48
N LYS A 133 -8.14 -13.73 6.41
CA LYS A 133 -7.02 -12.79 6.37
C LYS A 133 -7.19 -11.78 5.25
N ARG A 134 -6.63 -10.59 5.46
CA ARG A 134 -6.54 -9.52 4.45
C ARG A 134 -5.09 -9.31 4.08
N LEU A 135 -4.84 -9.13 2.80
CA LEU A 135 -3.62 -8.53 2.29
C LEU A 135 -3.88 -7.04 2.10
N LEU A 136 -3.16 -6.22 2.84
CA LEU A 136 -3.23 -4.76 2.77
C LEU A 136 -2.02 -4.25 2.02
N VAL A 137 -2.24 -3.37 1.06
CA VAL A 137 -1.18 -2.72 0.29
C VAL A 137 -1.17 -1.24 0.65
N PHE A 138 -0.11 -0.80 1.33
CA PHE A 138 0.13 0.61 1.59
C PHE A 138 1.15 1.14 0.59
N ARG A 139 0.90 2.33 0.08
CA ARG A 139 1.75 2.98 -0.92
C ARG A 139 2.07 4.42 -0.52
N GLN A 140 3.26 4.85 -0.87
CA GLN A 140 3.72 6.22 -0.72
C GLN A 140 4.37 6.65 -2.04
N ASP A 141 3.83 7.66 -2.69
CA ASP A 141 4.28 8.07 -4.04
C ASP A 141 5.55 8.92 -4.02
N SER A 142 5.82 9.62 -2.93
CA SER A 142 7.01 10.46 -2.79
C SER A 142 7.35 10.72 -1.33
N ALA A 143 8.56 11.24 -1.07
CA ALA A 143 9.01 11.61 0.28
C ALA A 143 8.16 12.68 0.97
N ARG A 144 7.37 13.42 0.21
CA ARG A 144 6.51 14.51 0.74
C ARG A 144 5.07 14.09 0.97
N GLN A 145 4.71 12.86 0.60
CA GLN A 145 3.38 12.30 0.78
C GLN A 145 3.38 11.28 1.91
N ASN A 146 2.25 11.12 2.57
CA ASN A 146 2.06 10.07 3.55
C ASN A 146 1.74 8.74 2.84
N TYR A 147 2.01 7.63 3.52
CA TYR A 147 1.47 6.34 3.11
C TYR A 147 -0.05 6.38 3.13
N LYS A 148 -0.66 5.77 2.12
CA LYS A 148 -2.10 5.55 2.03
C LYS A 148 -2.38 4.07 1.78
N LEU A 149 -3.54 3.61 2.18
CA LEU A 149 -4.02 2.28 1.84
C LEU A 149 -4.48 2.30 0.38
N TRP A 150 -3.75 1.56 -0.46
CA TRP A 150 -3.99 1.50 -1.90
C TRP A 150 -4.92 0.37 -2.30
N GLY A 151 -4.87 -0.74 -1.57
CA GLY A 151 -5.69 -1.91 -1.89
C GLY A 151 -5.83 -2.88 -0.74
N VAL A 152 -6.95 -3.58 -0.73
CA VAL A 152 -7.28 -4.64 0.21
C VAL A 152 -7.74 -5.86 -0.56
N ALA A 153 -7.07 -7.00 -0.37
CA ALA A 153 -7.52 -8.28 -0.91
C ALA A 153 -7.90 -9.24 0.23
N ARG A 154 -9.06 -9.87 0.11
CA ARG A 154 -9.45 -10.97 1.01
C ARG A 154 -8.80 -12.25 0.52
N LEU A 155 -8.11 -12.94 1.43
CA LEU A 155 -7.50 -14.21 1.13
C LEU A 155 -8.52 -15.33 1.33
N PHE A 156 -8.50 -16.33 0.47
CA PHE A 156 -9.31 -17.53 0.68
C PHE A 156 -8.87 -18.27 1.96
N SER A 157 -9.82 -18.94 2.59
CA SER A 157 -9.52 -19.75 3.78
C SER A 157 -8.54 -20.86 3.43
N GLY A 158 -7.49 -21.01 4.24
CA GLY A 158 -6.49 -22.05 4.00
C GLY A 158 -5.41 -21.71 2.98
N VAL A 159 -5.45 -20.54 2.33
CA VAL A 159 -4.42 -20.14 1.37
C VAL A 159 -3.04 -20.12 2.03
N LYS A 160 -2.08 -20.75 1.37
CA LYS A 160 -0.68 -20.77 1.79
C LYS A 160 0.03 -19.57 1.16
N MET A 161 0.44 -18.63 2.00
CA MET A 161 1.26 -17.51 1.55
C MET A 161 2.70 -17.95 1.34
N PRO A 162 3.42 -17.37 0.38
CA PRO A 162 4.86 -17.57 0.26
C PRO A 162 5.58 -17.06 1.51
N SER A 163 6.79 -17.54 1.74
CA SER A 163 7.66 -17.00 2.77
C SER A 163 8.23 -15.65 2.32
N PHE A 164 8.19 -14.67 3.20
CA PHE A 164 8.81 -13.37 2.99
C PHE A 164 9.91 -13.15 4.02
N GLU A 165 10.83 -12.26 3.70
CA GLU A 165 11.83 -11.81 4.67
C GLU A 165 11.19 -11.10 5.86
N ILE A 166 11.84 -11.18 7.01
CA ILE A 166 11.38 -10.47 8.21
C ILE A 166 11.51 -8.96 8.01
N SER A 167 10.64 -8.20 8.67
CA SER A 167 10.61 -6.73 8.54
C SER A 167 11.93 -6.02 8.87
N LYS A 168 12.82 -6.68 9.64
CA LYS A 168 14.15 -6.13 9.96
C LYS A 168 15.11 -6.22 8.77
N THR A 169 14.99 -7.25 7.95
CA THR A 169 15.79 -7.47 6.73
C THR A 169 15.17 -6.72 5.57
N GLY A 170 13.84 -6.78 5.45
CA GLY A 170 13.07 -6.26 4.33
C GLY A 170 13.13 -7.19 3.11
N SER A 171 12.30 -6.92 2.14
CA SER A 171 12.20 -7.69 0.90
C SER A 171 12.49 -6.81 -0.30
N GLU A 172 13.26 -7.30 -1.25
CA GLU A 172 13.43 -6.65 -2.55
C GLU A 172 12.09 -6.66 -3.29
N GLN A 173 11.75 -5.54 -3.89
CA GLN A 173 10.54 -5.41 -4.70
C GLN A 173 10.87 -5.77 -6.14
N GLY A 174 10.18 -6.75 -6.69
CA GLY A 174 10.27 -7.06 -8.11
C GLY A 174 9.60 -6.01 -8.99
N THR A 175 9.85 -6.10 -10.27
CA THR A 175 9.25 -5.25 -11.30
C THR A 175 8.33 -6.06 -12.21
N GLU A 176 7.49 -5.38 -12.97
CA GLU A 176 6.61 -6.01 -13.97
C GLU A 176 7.37 -6.76 -15.08
N LYS A 177 8.66 -6.47 -15.24
CA LYS A 177 9.54 -6.96 -16.33
C LYS A 177 10.64 -7.88 -15.84
N ASP A 178 10.62 -8.31 -14.59
CA ASP A 178 11.66 -9.19 -14.06
C ASP A 178 11.81 -10.44 -14.92
N THR A 179 13.07 -10.76 -15.19
CA THR A 179 13.48 -11.92 -15.98
C THR A 179 13.97 -13.05 -15.08
N GLY A 180 14.17 -14.25 -15.67
CA GLY A 180 14.59 -15.42 -14.90
C GLY A 180 13.43 -16.20 -14.27
N LEU A 181 12.20 -15.75 -14.45
CA LEU A 181 10.97 -16.44 -14.08
C LEU A 181 10.41 -17.24 -15.25
N VAL A 182 9.44 -18.12 -15.02
CA VAL A 182 8.74 -18.87 -16.10
C VAL A 182 8.08 -17.92 -17.11
N MET A 183 7.59 -16.77 -16.61
CA MET A 183 7.12 -15.64 -17.39
C MET A 183 7.27 -14.37 -16.55
N THR A 184 7.32 -13.19 -17.19
CA THR A 184 7.40 -11.93 -16.46
C THR A 184 6.14 -11.74 -15.60
N PRO A 185 6.20 -10.99 -14.49
CA PRO A 185 5.01 -10.70 -13.68
C PRO A 185 3.85 -10.09 -14.48
N LYS A 186 4.16 -9.21 -15.44
CA LYS A 186 3.15 -8.61 -16.33
C LYS A 186 2.48 -9.67 -17.22
N ASP A 187 3.29 -10.55 -17.84
CA ASP A 187 2.76 -11.59 -18.72
C ASP A 187 1.98 -12.63 -17.93
N ALA A 188 2.40 -12.93 -16.69
CA ALA A 188 1.68 -13.84 -15.81
C ALA A 188 0.27 -13.32 -15.46
N VAL A 189 0.14 -12.03 -15.17
CA VAL A 189 -1.18 -11.42 -14.91
C VAL A 189 -2.07 -11.48 -16.15
N ALA A 190 -1.52 -11.12 -17.32
CA ALA A 190 -2.26 -11.16 -18.58
C ALA A 190 -2.68 -12.59 -18.97
N ALA A 191 -1.78 -13.56 -18.83
CA ALA A 191 -2.05 -14.97 -19.09
C ALA A 191 -3.10 -15.53 -18.12
N TYR A 192 -3.05 -15.17 -16.85
CA TYR A 192 -4.04 -15.58 -15.86
C TYR A 192 -5.42 -14.97 -16.13
N ALA A 193 -5.48 -13.70 -16.55
CA ALA A 193 -6.73 -13.08 -16.98
C ALA A 193 -7.36 -13.81 -18.17
N ASP A 194 -6.55 -14.24 -19.14
CA ASP A 194 -7.03 -15.08 -20.25
C ASP A 194 -7.57 -16.43 -19.76
N VAL A 195 -6.91 -17.08 -18.79
CA VAL A 195 -7.42 -18.32 -18.18
C VAL A 195 -8.75 -18.10 -17.46
N LEU A 196 -8.92 -16.98 -16.73
CA LEU A 196 -10.18 -16.64 -16.08
C LEU A 196 -11.32 -16.42 -17.09
N GLN A 197 -11.02 -15.85 -18.24
CA GLN A 197 -12.00 -15.58 -19.29
C GLN A 197 -12.36 -16.81 -20.11
N ASN A 198 -11.37 -17.63 -20.49
CA ASN A 198 -11.51 -18.71 -21.47
C ASN A 198 -11.44 -20.12 -20.85
N GLY A 199 -11.18 -20.22 -19.56
CA GLY A 199 -11.12 -21.49 -18.84
C GLY A 199 -10.13 -22.48 -19.46
N ALA A 200 -10.58 -23.72 -19.64
CA ALA A 200 -9.78 -24.79 -20.23
C ALA A 200 -9.40 -24.55 -21.70
N SER A 201 -10.09 -23.63 -22.40
CA SER A 201 -9.79 -23.27 -23.80
C SER A 201 -8.64 -22.27 -23.91
N SER A 202 -8.18 -21.68 -22.82
CA SER A 202 -7.02 -20.80 -22.81
C SER A 202 -5.75 -21.57 -23.15
N GLN A 203 -4.91 -21.00 -24.02
CA GLN A 203 -3.57 -21.54 -24.31
C GLN A 203 -2.65 -21.55 -23.08
N TYR A 204 -3.02 -20.81 -22.04
CA TYR A 204 -2.27 -20.70 -20.79
C TYR A 204 -2.83 -21.60 -19.67
N ALA A 205 -3.94 -22.33 -19.90
CA ALA A 205 -4.60 -23.12 -18.87
C ALA A 205 -3.65 -24.06 -18.11
N GLN A 206 -2.72 -24.70 -18.84
CA GLN A 206 -1.74 -25.63 -18.27
C GLN A 206 -0.52 -24.93 -17.62
N LYS A 207 -0.44 -23.59 -17.68
CA LYS A 207 0.63 -22.83 -17.06
C LYS A 207 0.38 -22.53 -15.58
N PHE A 208 -0.85 -22.66 -15.13
CA PHE A 208 -1.29 -22.37 -13.77
C PHE A 208 -1.81 -23.64 -13.09
N ALA A 209 -1.37 -23.87 -11.86
CA ALA A 209 -1.97 -24.89 -11.01
C ALA A 209 -3.41 -24.54 -10.68
N ASP A 210 -4.20 -25.53 -10.24
CA ASP A 210 -5.55 -25.28 -9.75
C ASP A 210 -5.53 -24.33 -8.55
N ASP A 211 -6.52 -23.44 -8.49
CA ASP A 211 -6.62 -22.43 -7.46
C ASP A 211 -8.06 -22.17 -7.01
N ASP A 212 -8.19 -21.60 -5.81
CA ASP A 212 -9.49 -21.37 -5.18
C ASP A 212 -10.35 -20.35 -5.94
N LEU A 213 -9.75 -19.38 -6.64
CA LEU A 213 -10.50 -18.37 -7.37
C LEU A 213 -11.25 -18.99 -8.55
N ARG A 214 -10.55 -19.80 -9.37
CA ARG A 214 -11.18 -20.50 -10.50
C ARG A 214 -12.27 -21.45 -10.03
N THR A 215 -12.02 -22.21 -8.97
CA THR A 215 -13.01 -23.11 -8.38
C THR A 215 -14.26 -22.35 -7.93
N LYS A 216 -14.08 -21.24 -7.19
CA LYS A 216 -15.20 -20.44 -6.70
C LYS A 216 -15.98 -19.73 -7.81
N LEU A 217 -15.29 -19.28 -8.85
CA LEU A 217 -15.96 -18.71 -10.02
C LEU A 217 -16.78 -19.74 -10.79
N ALA A 218 -16.28 -20.97 -10.94
CA ALA A 218 -17.03 -22.07 -11.55
C ALA A 218 -18.29 -22.41 -10.74
N ASP A 219 -18.15 -22.58 -9.41
CA ASP A 219 -19.28 -22.82 -8.51
C ASP A 219 -20.35 -21.70 -8.63
N LEU A 220 -19.93 -20.45 -8.66
CA LEU A 220 -20.83 -19.28 -8.80
C LEU A 220 -21.56 -19.32 -10.15
N THR A 221 -20.84 -19.59 -11.23
CA THR A 221 -21.42 -19.67 -12.57
C THR A 221 -22.50 -20.76 -12.63
N GLU A 222 -22.23 -21.94 -12.08
CA GLU A 222 -23.21 -23.01 -12.01
C GLU A 222 -24.45 -22.63 -11.20
N GLN A 223 -24.27 -21.95 -10.05
CA GLN A 223 -25.40 -21.48 -9.23
C GLN A 223 -26.26 -20.45 -9.98
N VAL A 224 -25.62 -19.50 -10.68
CA VAL A 224 -26.33 -18.49 -11.48
C VAL A 224 -27.12 -19.15 -12.62
N GLN A 225 -26.52 -20.11 -13.34
CA GLN A 225 -27.21 -20.85 -14.41
C GLN A 225 -28.44 -21.59 -13.89
N LYS A 226 -28.31 -22.33 -12.79
CA LYS A 226 -29.44 -23.00 -12.16
C LYS A 226 -30.54 -22.03 -11.72
N ALA A 227 -30.19 -20.87 -11.20
CA ALA A 227 -31.18 -19.88 -10.82
C ALA A 227 -31.90 -19.27 -12.04
N MET A 228 -31.22 -19.08 -13.16
CA MET A 228 -31.83 -18.62 -14.41
C MET A 228 -32.80 -19.66 -14.98
N GLU A 229 -32.43 -20.94 -15.04
CA GLU A 229 -33.28 -22.03 -15.49
C GLU A 229 -34.57 -22.16 -14.66
N LEU A 230 -34.47 -22.01 -13.33
CA LEU A 230 -35.64 -22.03 -12.44
C LEU A 230 -36.59 -20.84 -12.70
N ASN A 231 -36.06 -19.65 -12.99
CA ASN A 231 -36.87 -18.46 -13.30
C ASN A 231 -37.57 -18.61 -14.66
N GLU A 232 -36.91 -19.13 -15.67
CA GLU A 232 -37.51 -19.41 -16.99
C GLU A 232 -38.63 -20.45 -16.91
N GLY A 233 -38.44 -21.53 -16.13
CA GLY A 233 -39.46 -22.55 -15.89
C GLY A 233 -40.68 -22.02 -15.13
N SER A 234 -40.50 -21.00 -14.29
CA SER A 234 -41.60 -20.35 -13.54
C SER A 234 -42.45 -19.38 -14.38
N GLN A 235 -41.94 -18.91 -15.50
CA GLN A 235 -42.67 -17.98 -16.41
C GLN A 235 -43.48 -18.73 -17.48
N GLN A 236 -43.32 -20.05 -17.59
CA GLN A 236 -44.04 -20.91 -18.55
C GLN A 236 -45.23 -21.66 -17.93
N GLN A 237 -45.55 -21.45 -16.67
CA GLN A 237 -46.75 -21.93 -15.97
C GLN A 237 -47.75 -20.82 -15.73
#